data_b9cf3701773279cddd507c59f6c43897
#
_entry.id   b9cf3701773279cddd507c59f6c43897
#
_cell.length_a   1.000
_cell.length_b   1.000
_cell.length_c   1.000
_cell.angle_alpha   90.00
_cell.angle_beta   90.00
_cell.angle_gamma   90.00
#
_symmetry.space_group_name_H-M   'P 1'
#
loop_
_entity.id
_entity.type
_entity.pdbx_description
1 polymer ?
#
loop_
_entity_poly.entity_id
_entity_poly.type
_entity_poly.pdbx_seq_one_letter_code
_entity_poly.pdbx_strand_id
1 'polypeptide(L)'
;LLYADLIGHWQIRNGEALEYTDPAQLDLAELTDLTERYGGSEMIDAVHSGKGISTRNGAETTGGLAELDDYSACEITEATDIKSLFVDRFYFGCEADDATNAWAFNTKNNPFDAEIKTLFGSDVGHFDVQDMAGVLPEAYELVEDEKITNRDFSHFVFENPVRFWGETNPRFFEGTRVAKEAQALLSSPVGAPA
;
A
#
# COMPACT_ATOMS: atom_id res chain seq x y z
N LEU A 1 0.53 -5.44 -0.40
CA LEU A 1 -0.89 -5.64 -0.08
C LEU A 1 -1.62 -4.29 0.12
N LEU A 2 -1.23 -3.47 1.11
CA LEU A 2 -1.90 -2.18 1.40
C LEU A 2 -2.01 -1.27 0.17
N TYR A 3 -0.95 -1.14 -0.62
CA TYR A 3 -0.96 -0.34 -1.84
C TYR A 3 -2.02 -0.81 -2.86
N ALA A 4 -2.08 -2.11 -3.11
CA ALA A 4 -3.07 -2.68 -4.01
C ALA A 4 -4.51 -2.53 -3.46
N ASP A 5 -4.67 -2.64 -2.14
CA ASP A 5 -5.94 -2.45 -1.47
C ASP A 5 -6.44 -1.00 -1.57
N LEU A 6 -5.56 -0.02 -1.39
CA LEU A 6 -5.89 1.40 -1.58
C LEU A 6 -6.42 1.69 -2.99
N ILE A 7 -5.80 1.10 -4.01
CA ILE A 7 -6.25 1.26 -5.40
C ILE A 7 -7.59 0.56 -5.63
N GLY A 8 -7.75 -0.66 -5.11
CA GLY A 8 -9.03 -1.37 -5.18
C GLY A 8 -10.17 -0.60 -4.48
N HIS A 9 -9.89 0.00 -3.34
CA HIS A 9 -10.85 0.85 -2.63
C HIS A 9 -11.19 2.10 -3.43
N TRP A 10 -10.20 2.76 -4.04
CA TRP A 10 -10.47 3.91 -4.91
C TRP A 10 -11.43 3.56 -6.04
N GLN A 11 -11.24 2.40 -6.69
CA GLN A 11 -12.08 1.95 -7.81
C GLN A 11 -13.57 1.81 -7.44
N ILE A 12 -13.88 1.53 -6.19
CA ILE A 12 -15.26 1.30 -5.72
C ILE A 12 -15.81 2.43 -4.84
N ARG A 13 -15.02 3.45 -4.55
CA ARG A 13 -15.37 4.56 -3.64
C ARG A 13 -15.04 5.95 -4.18
N ASN A 14 -14.66 6.07 -5.44
CA ASN A 14 -14.56 7.37 -6.10
C ASN A 14 -15.95 7.89 -6.49
N GLY A 15 -16.06 9.19 -6.80
CA GLY A 15 -17.34 9.85 -7.07
C GLY A 15 -18.18 9.17 -8.15
N GLU A 16 -17.54 8.67 -9.22
CA GLU A 16 -18.23 7.96 -10.31
C GLU A 16 -18.81 6.62 -9.83
N ALA A 17 -18.01 5.83 -9.10
CA ALA A 17 -18.46 4.53 -8.59
C ALA A 17 -19.58 4.66 -7.54
N LEU A 18 -19.59 5.76 -6.79
CA LEU A 18 -20.59 6.03 -5.76
C LEU A 18 -21.97 6.34 -6.33
N GLU A 19 -22.09 6.75 -7.60
CA GLU A 19 -23.38 6.95 -8.25
C GLU A 19 -24.25 5.69 -8.20
N TYR A 20 -23.65 4.50 -8.28
CA TYR A 20 -24.35 3.21 -8.19
C TYR A 20 -24.78 2.83 -6.77
N THR A 21 -24.31 3.53 -5.78
CA THR A 21 -24.60 3.26 -4.36
C THR A 21 -25.29 4.43 -3.68
N ASP A 22 -25.79 5.38 -4.46
CA ASP A 22 -26.52 6.55 -3.97
C ASP A 22 -27.82 6.11 -3.26
N PRO A 23 -27.94 6.34 -1.94
CA PRO A 23 -29.16 5.99 -1.20
C PRO A 23 -30.41 6.69 -1.71
N ALA A 24 -30.27 7.86 -2.36
CA ALA A 24 -31.38 8.59 -2.92
C ALA A 24 -32.01 7.90 -4.14
N GLN A 25 -31.27 6.99 -4.78
CA GLN A 25 -31.72 6.21 -5.93
C GLN A 25 -32.30 4.85 -5.55
N LEU A 26 -32.33 4.52 -4.25
CA LEU A 26 -32.86 3.25 -3.78
C LEU A 26 -34.38 3.19 -4.02
N ASP A 27 -34.84 2.22 -4.80
CA ASP A 27 -36.26 1.91 -4.95
C ASP A 27 -36.75 1.14 -3.71
N LEU A 28 -37.29 1.89 -2.74
CA LEU A 28 -37.81 1.33 -1.49
C LEU A 28 -39.02 0.43 -1.72
N ALA A 29 -39.81 0.66 -2.78
CA ALA A 29 -40.98 -0.16 -3.07
C ALA A 29 -40.56 -1.54 -3.58
N GLU A 30 -39.60 -1.56 -4.50
CA GLU A 30 -39.00 -2.81 -5.00
C GLU A 30 -38.26 -3.55 -3.89
N LEU A 31 -37.48 -2.87 -3.08
CA LEU A 31 -36.79 -3.47 -1.94
C LEU A 31 -37.79 -4.13 -0.96
N THR A 32 -38.89 -3.46 -0.66
CA THR A 32 -39.95 -3.99 0.22
C THR A 32 -40.59 -5.24 -0.40
N ASP A 33 -40.99 -5.18 -1.67
CA ASP A 33 -41.61 -6.34 -2.37
C ASP A 33 -40.66 -7.55 -2.39
N LEU A 34 -39.42 -7.33 -2.73
CA LEU A 34 -38.39 -8.40 -2.75
C LEU A 34 -38.16 -8.97 -1.34
N THR A 35 -38.13 -8.11 -0.32
CA THR A 35 -37.91 -8.54 1.05
C THR A 35 -39.12 -9.33 1.58
N GLU A 36 -40.35 -8.92 1.28
CA GLU A 36 -41.58 -9.67 1.65
C GLU A 36 -41.65 -11.03 0.95
N ARG A 37 -41.15 -11.09 -0.28
CA ARG A 37 -41.18 -12.30 -1.13
C ARG A 37 -40.14 -13.34 -0.76
N TYR A 38 -38.92 -12.89 -0.39
CA TYR A 38 -37.73 -13.74 -0.25
C TYR A 38 -37.05 -13.63 1.13
N GLY A 39 -37.37 -12.60 1.93
CA GLY A 39 -36.77 -12.36 3.23
C GLY A 39 -37.49 -13.14 4.36
N GLY A 40 -36.75 -13.35 5.45
CA GLY A 40 -37.32 -13.82 6.70
C GLY A 40 -37.94 -12.68 7.50
N SER A 41 -38.71 -13.01 8.56
CA SER A 41 -39.42 -12.03 9.38
C SER A 41 -38.53 -10.92 9.93
N GLU A 42 -37.31 -11.23 10.37
CA GLU A 42 -36.36 -10.22 10.87
C GLU A 42 -35.97 -9.20 9.81
N MET A 43 -35.76 -9.64 8.55
CA MET A 43 -35.42 -8.76 7.44
C MET A 43 -36.61 -7.88 7.04
N ILE A 44 -37.81 -8.46 7.02
CA ILE A 44 -39.07 -7.73 6.76
C ILE A 44 -39.26 -6.62 7.79
N ASP A 45 -39.15 -6.96 9.09
CA ASP A 45 -39.24 -5.99 10.18
C ASP A 45 -38.17 -4.90 10.10
N ALA A 46 -36.96 -5.25 9.71
CA ALA A 46 -35.85 -4.29 9.53
C ALA A 46 -36.17 -3.28 8.42
N VAL A 47 -36.60 -3.76 7.24
CA VAL A 47 -36.95 -2.90 6.09
C VAL A 47 -38.15 -2.02 6.42
N HIS A 48 -39.21 -2.56 6.96
CA HIS A 48 -40.41 -1.80 7.33
C HIS A 48 -40.17 -0.75 8.43
N SER A 49 -39.23 -1.02 9.34
CA SER A 49 -38.83 -0.06 10.38
C SER A 49 -37.80 0.96 9.93
N GLY A 50 -37.25 0.82 8.72
CA GLY A 50 -36.12 1.62 8.20
C GLY A 50 -34.77 1.33 8.86
N LYS A 51 -34.72 0.39 9.81
CA LYS A 51 -33.47 0.07 10.55
C LYS A 51 -32.50 -0.82 9.78
N GLY A 52 -32.97 -1.52 8.76
CA GLY A 52 -32.12 -2.42 7.94
C GLY A 52 -31.49 -1.75 6.73
N ILE A 53 -31.88 -0.52 6.43
CA ILE A 53 -31.34 0.25 5.30
C ILE A 53 -30.20 1.09 5.86
N SER A 54 -29.08 0.46 6.07
CA SER A 54 -27.85 1.15 6.48
C SER A 54 -27.11 1.62 5.24
N THR A 55 -26.82 2.91 5.19
CA THR A 55 -25.75 3.40 4.35
C THR A 55 -24.45 2.69 4.76
N ARG A 56 -23.54 2.53 3.83
CA ARG A 56 -22.32 1.68 3.86
C ARG A 56 -21.53 1.68 5.19
N ASN A 57 -21.68 2.68 6.04
CA ASN A 57 -20.95 2.81 7.31
C ASN A 57 -21.87 2.91 8.54
N GLY A 58 -23.18 2.63 8.42
CA GLY A 58 -24.12 2.77 9.53
C GLY A 58 -24.39 4.21 9.97
N ALA A 59 -23.87 5.19 9.27
CA ALA A 59 -24.12 6.60 9.48
C ALA A 59 -25.25 7.07 8.55
N GLU A 60 -26.16 7.85 9.06
CA GLU A 60 -27.07 8.64 8.24
C GLU A 60 -26.23 9.69 7.53
N THR A 61 -25.97 9.52 6.23
CA THR A 61 -25.28 10.53 5.43
C THR A 61 -26.28 11.65 5.12
N THR A 62 -26.04 12.82 5.68
CA THR A 62 -26.85 14.02 5.44
C THR A 62 -26.32 14.87 4.29
N GLY A 63 -25.09 14.64 3.84
CA GLY A 63 -24.36 15.42 2.83
C GLY A 63 -24.33 14.83 1.41
N GLY A 64 -25.04 13.72 1.17
CA GLY A 64 -25.09 13.09 -0.14
C GLY A 64 -23.79 12.38 -0.57
N LEU A 65 -23.62 12.17 -1.88
CA LEU A 65 -22.48 11.41 -2.44
C LEU A 65 -21.11 11.98 -2.06
N ALA A 66 -20.98 13.30 -1.90
CA ALA A 66 -19.72 13.93 -1.54
C ALA A 66 -19.17 13.51 -0.16
N GLU A 67 -20.05 13.14 0.78
CA GLU A 67 -19.61 12.62 2.08
C GLU A 67 -19.15 11.15 2.03
N LEU A 68 -19.51 10.46 0.96
CA LEU A 68 -19.14 9.07 0.75
C LEU A 68 -17.81 8.92 0.01
N ASP A 69 -17.35 9.98 -0.64
CA ASP A 69 -16.07 9.99 -1.38
C ASP A 69 -14.90 10.27 -0.43
N ASP A 70 -14.25 9.20 0.02
CA ASP A 70 -13.10 9.28 0.92
C ASP A 70 -11.85 9.89 0.26
N TYR A 71 -11.83 9.99 -1.07
CA TYR A 71 -10.64 10.37 -1.83
C TYR A 71 -10.67 11.82 -2.33
N SER A 72 -11.85 12.39 -2.56
CA SER A 72 -11.98 13.77 -3.05
C SER A 72 -11.35 14.78 -2.09
N ALA A 73 -11.48 14.58 -0.79
CA ALA A 73 -10.85 15.41 0.23
C ALA A 73 -9.31 15.34 0.23
N CYS A 74 -8.74 14.28 -0.36
CA CYS A 74 -7.29 14.08 -0.53
C CYS A 74 -6.81 14.51 -1.93
N GLU A 75 -7.69 15.11 -2.75
CA GLU A 75 -7.39 15.52 -4.13
C GLU A 75 -6.94 14.33 -5.01
N ILE A 76 -7.40 13.12 -4.71
CA ILE A 76 -7.15 11.92 -5.50
C ILE A 76 -8.25 11.80 -6.54
N THR A 77 -7.88 12.05 -7.80
CA THR A 77 -8.81 12.09 -8.95
C THR A 77 -8.70 10.86 -9.84
N GLU A 78 -7.55 10.19 -9.80
CA GLU A 78 -7.31 8.96 -10.53
C GLU A 78 -6.46 7.97 -9.71
N ALA A 79 -6.53 6.69 -10.04
CA ALA A 79 -5.80 5.65 -9.30
C ALA A 79 -4.28 5.85 -9.30
N THR A 80 -3.73 6.47 -10.34
CA THR A 80 -2.30 6.79 -10.46
C THR A 80 -1.82 7.82 -9.46
N ASP A 81 -2.71 8.70 -8.95
CA ASP A 81 -2.37 9.64 -7.87
C ASP A 81 -1.94 8.90 -6.61
N ILE A 82 -2.58 7.75 -6.33
CA ILE A 82 -2.22 6.89 -5.19
C ILE A 82 -0.79 6.36 -5.33
N LYS A 83 -0.36 5.99 -6.56
CA LYS A 83 1.04 5.60 -6.79
C LYS A 83 2.00 6.71 -6.39
N SER A 84 1.76 7.92 -6.87
CA SER A 84 2.61 9.08 -6.59
C SER A 84 2.63 9.45 -5.10
N LEU A 85 1.51 9.31 -4.41
CA LEU A 85 1.39 9.62 -2.99
C LEU A 85 1.97 8.53 -2.09
N PHE A 86 1.87 7.27 -2.48
CA PHE A 86 2.28 6.13 -1.66
C PHE A 86 3.66 5.60 -2.04
N VAL A 87 3.85 5.18 -3.29
CA VAL A 87 5.08 4.51 -3.72
C VAL A 87 6.27 5.47 -3.77
N ASP A 88 6.03 6.69 -4.26
CA ASP A 88 7.12 7.64 -4.48
C ASP A 88 7.60 8.31 -3.18
N ARG A 89 6.76 8.33 -2.14
CA ARG A 89 7.02 9.09 -0.91
C ARG A 89 7.42 8.24 0.30
N PHE A 90 7.09 6.96 0.32
CA PHE A 90 7.30 6.11 1.48
C PHE A 90 8.37 5.05 1.23
N TYR A 91 9.05 4.72 2.31
CA TYR A 91 9.94 3.58 2.41
C TYR A 91 9.44 2.66 3.53
N PHE A 92 9.68 1.37 3.40
CA PHE A 92 9.15 0.35 4.30
C PHE A 92 10.29 -0.49 4.86
N GLY A 93 10.49 -0.46 6.18
CA GLY A 93 11.45 -1.32 6.85
C GLY A 93 11.04 -2.79 6.74
N CYS A 94 12.00 -3.65 6.50
CA CYS A 94 11.83 -5.08 6.38
C CYS A 94 13.05 -5.78 7.02
N GLU A 95 12.82 -6.84 7.75
CA GLU A 95 13.88 -7.65 8.34
C GLU A 95 14.64 -8.46 7.29
N ALA A 96 15.80 -9.00 7.68
CA ALA A 96 16.73 -9.64 6.77
C ALA A 96 16.12 -10.81 5.99
N ASP A 97 15.44 -11.71 6.71
CA ASP A 97 14.92 -12.99 6.22
C ASP A 97 13.42 -12.95 5.86
N ASP A 98 12.77 -11.79 5.97
CA ASP A 98 11.34 -11.69 5.70
C ASP A 98 11.02 -11.91 4.21
N ALA A 99 10.55 -13.11 3.89
CA ALA A 99 10.16 -13.51 2.53
C ALA A 99 9.03 -12.62 1.94
N THR A 100 8.26 -11.90 2.78
CA THR A 100 7.23 -10.97 2.29
C THR A 100 7.83 -9.77 1.56
N ASN A 101 9.14 -9.50 1.72
CA ASN A 101 9.89 -8.52 0.95
C ASN A 101 9.77 -8.75 -0.57
N ALA A 102 9.62 -10.01 -1.01
CA ALA A 102 9.41 -10.34 -2.42
C ALA A 102 8.17 -9.66 -3.05
N TRP A 103 7.15 -9.37 -2.25
CA TRP A 103 5.96 -8.66 -2.74
C TRP A 103 6.26 -7.22 -3.13
N ALA A 104 7.24 -6.59 -2.51
CA ALA A 104 7.63 -5.23 -2.84
C ALA A 104 8.17 -5.12 -4.28
N PHE A 105 8.90 -6.13 -4.72
CA PHE A 105 9.55 -6.21 -6.03
C PHE A 105 8.69 -6.91 -7.10
N ASN A 106 7.55 -7.45 -6.73
CA ASN A 106 6.66 -8.14 -7.68
C ASN A 106 5.82 -7.14 -8.47
N THR A 107 6.45 -6.49 -9.44
CA THR A 107 5.80 -5.49 -10.29
C THR A 107 4.60 -6.04 -11.09
N LYS A 108 4.53 -7.35 -11.34
CA LYS A 108 3.38 -7.96 -12.02
C LYS A 108 2.11 -7.96 -11.18
N ASN A 109 2.25 -8.03 -9.86
CA ASN A 109 1.13 -8.05 -8.93
C ASN A 109 0.86 -6.66 -8.32
N ASN A 110 1.83 -5.78 -8.34
CA ASN A 110 1.64 -4.42 -7.87
C ASN A 110 0.98 -3.57 -8.97
N PRO A 111 -0.11 -2.87 -8.68
CA PRO A 111 -0.74 -1.98 -9.64
C PRO A 111 0.25 -0.99 -10.27
N PHE A 112 0.08 -0.71 -11.56
CA PHE A 112 0.92 0.21 -12.33
C PHE A 112 2.40 -0.18 -12.36
N ASP A 113 2.69 -1.49 -12.32
CA ASP A 113 4.04 -2.05 -12.30
C ASP A 113 4.95 -1.43 -11.20
N ALA A 114 4.34 -1.07 -10.07
CA ALA A 114 5.06 -0.38 -9.00
C ALA A 114 6.03 -1.30 -8.27
N GLU A 115 7.23 -0.78 -8.03
CA GLU A 115 8.21 -1.35 -7.10
C GLU A 115 8.13 -0.57 -5.77
N ILE A 116 7.87 -1.26 -4.67
CA ILE A 116 7.78 -0.66 -3.34
C ILE A 116 9.20 -0.55 -2.75
N LYS A 117 9.54 0.61 -2.22
CA LYS A 117 10.87 0.88 -1.69
C LYS A 117 11.01 0.26 -0.29
N THR A 118 11.62 -0.92 -0.21
CA THR A 118 11.95 -1.56 1.06
C THR A 118 13.33 -1.13 1.55
N LEU A 119 13.49 -1.07 2.88
CA LEU A 119 14.73 -0.76 3.58
C LEU A 119 15.14 -1.97 4.41
N PHE A 120 16.36 -2.41 4.24
CA PHE A 120 16.97 -3.44 5.06
C PHE A 120 17.07 -2.99 6.51
N GLY A 121 16.47 -3.77 7.40
CA GLY A 121 16.62 -3.69 8.85
C GLY A 121 17.44 -4.89 9.34
N SER A 122 18.56 -4.64 10.01
CA SER A 122 19.41 -5.71 10.52
C SER A 122 18.92 -6.35 11.80
N ASP A 123 18.02 -5.66 12.48
CA ASP A 123 17.54 -5.99 13.83
C ASP A 123 18.65 -6.23 14.87
N VAL A 124 19.88 -5.81 14.56
CA VAL A 124 21.06 -5.98 15.43
C VAL A 124 20.83 -5.28 16.78
N GLY A 125 20.95 -6.07 17.85
CA GLY A 125 20.70 -5.64 19.22
C GLY A 125 19.48 -6.29 19.85
N HIS A 126 18.65 -6.97 19.08
CA HIS A 126 17.59 -7.83 19.57
C HIS A 126 18.15 -9.17 20.03
N PHE A 127 17.46 -9.81 20.97
CA PHE A 127 17.93 -11.03 21.64
C PHE A 127 18.02 -12.26 20.72
N ASP A 128 17.26 -12.26 19.64
CA ASP A 128 17.18 -13.31 18.63
C ASP A 128 18.21 -13.15 17.51
N VAL A 129 18.82 -11.98 17.33
CA VAL A 129 19.94 -11.76 16.40
C VAL A 129 21.25 -12.15 17.08
N GLN A 130 21.55 -13.44 17.11
CA GLN A 130 22.72 -14.00 17.81
C GLN A 130 24.03 -13.79 17.02
N ASP A 131 23.97 -13.85 15.70
CA ASP A 131 25.11 -13.59 14.81
C ASP A 131 24.92 -12.27 14.05
N MET A 132 25.39 -11.19 14.63
CA MET A 132 25.33 -9.86 14.02
C MET A 132 26.09 -9.73 12.70
N ALA A 133 27.08 -10.60 12.46
CA ALA A 133 27.82 -10.62 11.20
C ALA A 133 27.09 -11.41 10.09
N GLY A 134 26.17 -12.28 10.48
CA GLY A 134 25.39 -13.14 9.60
C GLY A 134 24.18 -12.48 8.96
N VAL A 135 23.69 -11.34 9.47
CA VAL A 135 22.42 -10.74 9.02
C VAL A 135 22.37 -10.36 7.54
N LEU A 136 23.50 -9.98 6.94
CA LEU A 136 23.54 -9.68 5.50
C LEU A 136 23.60 -10.95 4.63
N PRO A 137 24.41 -11.97 4.96
CA PRO A 137 24.28 -13.30 4.39
C PRO A 137 22.85 -13.88 4.48
N GLU A 138 22.19 -13.75 5.62
CA GLU A 138 20.81 -14.18 5.85
C GLU A 138 19.83 -13.47 4.88
N ALA A 139 19.95 -12.17 4.76
CA ALA A 139 19.15 -11.43 3.76
C ALA A 139 19.40 -11.92 2.32
N TYR A 140 20.60 -12.43 2.01
CA TYR A 140 20.93 -12.94 0.69
C TYR A 140 20.27 -14.30 0.40
N GLU A 141 19.83 -15.03 1.42
CA GLU A 141 19.05 -16.27 1.26
C GLU A 141 17.76 -16.01 0.45
N LEU A 142 17.20 -14.80 0.50
CA LEU A 142 16.07 -14.44 -0.36
C LEU A 142 16.41 -14.54 -1.87
N VAL A 143 17.67 -14.32 -2.24
CA VAL A 143 18.16 -14.49 -3.62
C VAL A 143 18.41 -15.96 -3.90
N GLU A 144 19.04 -16.70 -2.97
CA GLU A 144 19.33 -18.12 -3.10
C GLU A 144 18.06 -18.95 -3.23
N ASP A 145 17.00 -18.54 -2.51
CA ASP A 145 15.66 -19.13 -2.56
C ASP A 145 14.82 -18.63 -3.77
N GLU A 146 15.40 -17.86 -4.66
CA GLU A 146 14.70 -17.30 -5.85
C GLU A 146 13.45 -16.46 -5.50
N LYS A 147 13.38 -15.88 -4.31
CA LYS A 147 12.28 -14.99 -3.87
C LYS A 147 12.43 -13.60 -4.51
N ILE A 148 13.66 -13.10 -4.58
CA ILE A 148 14.01 -11.83 -5.20
C ILE A 148 15.24 -12.00 -6.10
N THR A 149 15.48 -11.06 -7.01
CA THR A 149 16.66 -11.06 -7.86
C THR A 149 17.85 -10.37 -7.18
N ASN A 150 19.07 -10.56 -7.73
CA ASN A 150 20.25 -9.80 -7.28
C ASN A 150 20.05 -8.28 -7.38
N ARG A 151 19.31 -7.81 -8.40
CA ARG A 151 18.96 -6.40 -8.54
C ARG A 151 18.07 -5.95 -7.37
N ASP A 152 17.02 -6.70 -7.08
CA ASP A 152 16.09 -6.39 -6.00
C ASP A 152 16.79 -6.37 -4.64
N PHE A 153 17.72 -7.32 -4.44
CA PHE A 153 18.59 -7.35 -3.27
C PHE A 153 19.45 -6.08 -3.17
N SER A 154 20.08 -5.64 -4.28
CA SER A 154 20.83 -4.37 -4.29
C SER A 154 19.95 -3.18 -3.89
N HIS A 155 18.73 -3.12 -4.41
CA HIS A 155 17.76 -2.08 -4.02
C HIS A 155 17.44 -2.16 -2.52
N PHE A 156 17.16 -3.35 -2.00
CA PHE A 156 16.78 -3.57 -0.61
C PHE A 156 17.88 -3.18 0.38
N VAL A 157 19.10 -3.67 0.18
CA VAL A 157 20.19 -3.52 1.18
C VAL A 157 21.07 -2.30 0.96
N PHE A 158 21.03 -1.67 -0.22
CA PHE A 158 21.94 -0.59 -0.54
C PHE A 158 21.26 0.63 -1.17
N GLU A 159 20.60 0.49 -2.32
CA GLU A 159 20.13 1.66 -3.06
C GLU A 159 19.04 2.45 -2.33
N ASN A 160 18.01 1.76 -1.85
CA ASN A 160 16.93 2.39 -1.10
C ASN A 160 17.43 3.02 0.22
N PRO A 161 18.23 2.31 1.06
CA PRO A 161 18.86 2.91 2.24
C PRO A 161 19.73 4.13 1.93
N VAL A 162 20.53 4.06 0.87
CA VAL A 162 21.40 5.19 0.48
C VAL A 162 20.58 6.41 0.07
N ARG A 163 19.52 6.23 -0.72
CA ARG A 163 18.64 7.33 -1.09
C ARG A 163 17.88 7.88 0.11
N PHE A 164 17.31 7.01 0.92
CA PHE A 164 16.53 7.42 2.10
C PHE A 164 17.35 8.33 3.04
N TRP A 165 18.56 7.92 3.38
CA TRP A 165 19.40 8.68 4.31
C TRP A 165 20.21 9.78 3.62
N GLY A 166 20.71 9.51 2.41
CA GLY A 166 21.61 10.40 1.70
C GLY A 166 20.93 11.58 1.03
N GLU A 167 19.69 11.44 0.56
CA GLU A 167 18.93 12.56 -0.04
C GLU A 167 18.56 13.60 1.03
N THR A 168 18.31 13.18 2.26
CA THR A 168 18.03 14.08 3.39
C THR A 168 19.30 14.65 4.03
N ASN A 169 20.39 13.86 4.02
CA ASN A 169 21.70 14.26 4.54
C ASN A 169 22.82 13.77 3.62
N PRO A 170 23.27 14.57 2.64
CA PRO A 170 24.31 14.15 1.68
C PRO A 170 25.64 13.71 2.31
N ARG A 171 25.86 14.05 3.59
CA ARG A 171 27.07 13.67 4.33
C ARG A 171 26.89 12.43 5.21
N PHE A 172 25.69 11.81 5.17
CA PHE A 172 25.37 10.68 6.05
C PHE A 172 26.40 9.54 5.97
N PHE A 173 26.89 9.25 4.76
CA PHE A 173 27.83 8.15 4.51
C PHE A 173 29.31 8.55 4.59
N GLU A 174 29.65 9.81 4.93
CA GLU A 174 31.03 10.24 5.08
C GLU A 174 31.75 9.41 6.15
N GLY A 175 32.96 8.94 5.85
CA GLY A 175 33.77 8.12 6.74
C GLY A 175 33.37 6.65 6.80
N THR A 176 32.32 6.23 6.11
CA THR A 176 31.95 4.80 6.00
C THR A 176 32.71 4.13 4.86
N ARG A 177 32.71 2.78 4.85
CA ARG A 177 33.33 2.01 3.77
C ARG A 177 32.61 2.16 2.43
N VAL A 178 31.31 2.53 2.46
CA VAL A 178 30.45 2.67 1.28
C VAL A 178 30.33 4.13 0.81
N ALA A 179 31.08 5.06 1.39
CA ALA A 179 30.95 6.49 1.11
C ALA A 179 31.07 6.84 -0.38
N LYS A 180 31.98 6.19 -1.10
CA LYS A 180 32.24 6.43 -2.52
C LYS A 180 31.08 5.94 -3.39
N GLU A 181 30.62 4.74 -3.12
CA GLU A 181 29.52 4.09 -3.84
C GLU A 181 28.19 4.82 -3.56
N ALA A 182 27.97 5.21 -2.32
CA ALA A 182 26.79 6.00 -1.91
C ALA A 182 26.79 7.38 -2.61
N GLN A 183 27.94 8.07 -2.68
CA GLN A 183 28.03 9.35 -3.37
C GLN A 183 27.81 9.20 -4.89
N ALA A 184 28.32 8.13 -5.51
CA ALA A 184 28.10 7.84 -6.91
C ALA A 184 26.60 7.63 -7.20
N LEU A 185 25.91 6.85 -6.36
CA LEU A 185 24.48 6.61 -6.47
C LEU A 185 23.65 7.89 -6.30
N LEU A 186 23.95 8.71 -5.30
CA LEU A 186 23.25 9.96 -5.04
C LEU A 186 23.47 11.02 -6.14
N SER A 187 24.55 10.91 -6.88
CA SER A 187 24.85 11.78 -8.02
C SER A 187 24.17 11.32 -9.32
N SER A 188 23.59 10.12 -9.32
CA SER A 188 22.91 9.55 -10.49
C SER A 188 21.42 9.88 -10.44
N PRO A 189 20.77 10.17 -11.59
CA PRO A 189 19.32 10.35 -11.64
C PRO A 189 18.59 9.09 -11.14
N VAL A 190 17.47 9.26 -10.47
CA VAL A 190 16.61 8.14 -10.07
C VAL A 190 16.16 7.39 -11.32
N GLY A 191 16.38 6.07 -11.38
CA GLY A 191 15.95 5.23 -12.50
C GLY A 191 16.98 5.08 -13.63
N ALA A 192 18.22 5.56 -13.49
CA ALA A 192 19.30 5.18 -14.41
C ALA A 192 19.63 3.69 -14.20
N PRO A 193 19.69 2.87 -15.27
CA PRO A 193 20.15 1.49 -15.13
C PRO A 193 21.60 1.47 -14.63
N ALA A 194 21.83 0.62 -13.62
CA ALA A 194 23.19 0.36 -13.11
C ALA A 194 24.02 -0.44 -14.11
#